data_30bb3eef0b477dc5f28234b9584b28a4
#
_entry.id   30bb3eef0b477dc5f28234b9584b28a4
#
_cell.length_a   1.000
_cell.length_b   1.000
_cell.length_c   1.000
_cell.angle_alpha   90.00
_cell.angle_beta   90.00
_cell.angle_gamma   90.00
#
_symmetry.space_group_name_H-M   'P 1'
#
loop_
_entity.id
_entity.type
_entity.pdbx_description
1 polymer ?
#
loop_
_entity_poly.entity_id
_entity_poly.type
_entity_poly.pdbx_seq_one_letter_code
_entity_poly.pdbx_strand_id
1 'polypeptide(L)'
;MGNHTHLLMTPQTDQALSMFMKALGQRYAQYFNHKYERSGTLWEGRFKSCLVDRESYFLQCQRYIELNPVKAGMVRYAGDYQWSSYRCHGYGMKARWHTPHACYLDYHPDPDRRLVSYRSFMASPAPGRHRRSDSIRRNCR
;
A
#
# COMPACT_ATOMS: atom_id res chain seq x y z
N MET A 1 -10.41 -0.44 -2.09
CA MET A 1 -10.82 -1.84 -2.32
C MET A 1 -11.97 -2.14 -1.37
N GLY A 2 -12.97 -2.90 -1.80
CA GLY A 2 -14.20 -3.07 -1.01
C GLY A 2 -14.04 -4.04 0.17
N ASN A 3 -13.11 -4.98 0.12
CA ASN A 3 -13.03 -6.09 1.07
C ASN A 3 -11.62 -6.42 1.59
N HIS A 4 -10.59 -5.70 1.18
CA HIS A 4 -9.23 -5.89 1.67
C HIS A 4 -8.38 -4.62 1.55
N THR A 5 -7.29 -4.58 2.30
CA THR A 5 -6.34 -3.45 2.33
C THR A 5 -4.94 -3.98 2.08
N HIS A 6 -4.16 -3.26 1.30
CA HIS A 6 -2.74 -3.47 1.14
C HIS A 6 -1.97 -2.42 1.95
N LEU A 7 -0.99 -2.86 2.70
CA LEU A 7 -0.12 -2.00 3.49
C LEU A 7 1.34 -2.34 3.15
N LEU A 8 2.17 -1.33 2.97
CA LEU A 8 3.61 -1.44 2.83
C LEU A 8 4.23 -0.72 4.01
N MET A 9 4.94 -1.44 4.87
CA MET A 9 5.41 -0.95 6.15
C MET A 9 6.81 -1.45 6.45
N THR A 10 7.60 -0.63 7.13
CA THR A 10 8.89 -1.00 7.69
C THR A 10 8.77 -1.04 9.21
N PRO A 11 8.65 -2.23 9.83
CA PRO A 11 8.56 -2.33 11.28
C PRO A 11 9.91 -1.98 11.91
N GLN A 12 9.89 -1.31 13.05
CA GLN A 12 11.10 -0.95 13.80
C GLN A 12 11.58 -2.07 14.73
N THR A 13 10.68 -3.00 15.09
CA THR A 13 10.96 -4.16 15.93
C THR A 13 10.21 -5.38 15.41
N ASP A 14 10.64 -6.57 15.77
CA ASP A 14 10.04 -7.84 15.32
C ASP A 14 8.55 -7.96 15.65
N GLN A 15 8.11 -7.36 16.77
CA GLN A 15 6.73 -7.44 17.20
C GLN A 15 5.86 -6.28 16.67
N ALA A 16 6.47 -5.21 16.15
CA ALA A 16 5.75 -3.99 15.79
C ALA A 16 4.63 -4.25 14.76
N LEU A 17 4.91 -5.08 13.77
CA LEU A 17 3.92 -5.44 12.74
C LEU A 17 2.69 -6.13 13.35
N SER A 18 2.91 -7.14 14.19
CA SER A 18 1.83 -7.91 14.81
C SER A 18 1.00 -7.06 15.76
N MET A 19 1.66 -6.19 16.55
CA MET A 19 0.99 -5.26 17.47
C MET A 19 0.16 -4.23 16.70
N PHE A 20 0.72 -3.66 15.63
CA PHE A 20 0.02 -2.70 14.78
C PHE A 20 -1.22 -3.33 14.13
N MET A 21 -1.07 -4.51 13.51
CA MET A 21 -2.18 -5.19 12.83
C MET A 21 -3.27 -5.63 13.81
N LYS A 22 -2.90 -6.06 15.03
CA LYS A 22 -3.86 -6.35 16.10
C LYS A 22 -4.66 -5.10 16.47
N ALA A 23 -3.96 -3.99 16.76
CA ALA A 23 -4.62 -2.75 17.17
C ALA A 23 -5.52 -2.18 16.06
N LEU A 24 -5.03 -2.15 14.81
CA LEU A 24 -5.79 -1.68 13.66
C LEU A 24 -7.03 -2.55 13.43
N GLY A 25 -6.85 -3.87 13.42
CA GLY A 25 -7.93 -4.83 13.19
C GLY A 25 -9.03 -4.75 14.24
N GLN A 26 -8.65 -4.66 15.51
CA GLN A 26 -9.60 -4.54 16.62
C GLN A 26 -10.38 -3.21 16.55
N ARG A 27 -9.69 -2.08 16.39
CA ARG A 27 -10.34 -0.77 16.31
C ARG A 27 -11.30 -0.67 15.13
N TYR A 28 -10.90 -1.18 13.98
CA TYR A 28 -11.77 -1.16 12.80
C TYR A 28 -12.98 -2.06 12.96
N ALA A 29 -12.83 -3.27 13.53
CA ALA A 29 -13.93 -4.17 13.79
C ALA A 29 -14.94 -3.56 14.80
N GLN A 30 -14.44 -2.94 15.88
CA GLN A 30 -15.29 -2.23 16.84
C GLN A 30 -16.06 -1.07 16.18
N TYR A 31 -15.36 -0.22 15.43
CA TYR A 31 -15.99 0.88 14.69
C TYR A 31 -17.07 0.37 13.73
N PHE A 32 -16.76 -0.65 12.95
CA PHE A 32 -17.67 -1.19 11.94
C PHE A 32 -18.90 -1.83 12.59
N ASN A 33 -18.70 -2.66 13.64
CA ASN A 33 -19.79 -3.30 14.36
C ASN A 33 -20.70 -2.27 15.03
N HIS A 34 -20.12 -1.24 15.65
CA HIS A 34 -20.91 -0.15 16.24
C HIS A 34 -21.70 0.62 15.17
N LYS A 35 -21.05 1.01 14.07
CA LYS A 35 -21.68 1.80 13.01
C LYS A 35 -22.84 1.10 12.31
N TYR A 36 -22.74 -0.23 12.17
CA TYR A 36 -23.71 -1.03 11.43
C TYR A 36 -24.54 -1.96 12.35
N GLU A 37 -24.51 -1.70 13.67
CA GLU A 37 -25.25 -2.46 14.69
C GLU A 37 -25.07 -3.97 14.57
N ARG A 38 -23.82 -4.40 14.33
CA ARG A 38 -23.44 -5.81 14.16
C ARG A 38 -22.67 -6.32 15.36
N SER A 39 -22.69 -7.64 15.53
CA SER A 39 -21.85 -8.38 16.48
C SER A 39 -21.01 -9.43 15.74
N GLY A 40 -19.98 -9.95 16.40
CA GLY A 40 -19.13 -11.01 15.89
C GLY A 40 -17.91 -10.52 15.10
N THR A 41 -17.25 -11.45 14.40
CA THR A 41 -16.02 -11.19 13.66
C THR A 41 -16.28 -10.44 12.36
N LEU A 42 -15.39 -9.48 12.07
CA LEU A 42 -15.38 -8.77 10.77
C LEU A 42 -14.37 -9.40 9.80
N TRP A 43 -13.29 -9.95 10.34
CA TRP A 43 -12.19 -10.47 9.56
C TRP A 43 -12.34 -11.95 9.28
N GLU A 44 -12.13 -12.36 8.04
CA GLU A 44 -12.16 -13.76 7.61
C GLU A 44 -11.03 -14.59 8.25
N GLY A 45 -9.94 -13.94 8.65
CA GLY A 45 -8.81 -14.60 9.27
C GLY A 45 -7.69 -13.62 9.65
N ARG A 46 -6.52 -14.17 9.94
CA ARG A 46 -5.33 -13.37 10.24
C ARG A 46 -4.84 -12.64 8.99
N PHE A 47 -4.15 -11.51 9.20
CA PHE A 47 -3.48 -10.81 8.09
C PHE A 47 -2.40 -11.70 7.46
N LYS A 48 -2.19 -11.52 6.16
CA LYS A 48 -1.11 -12.16 5.41
C LYS A 48 0.00 -11.15 5.19
N SER A 49 1.24 -11.58 5.31
CA SER A 49 2.41 -10.72 5.11
C SER A 49 3.45 -11.40 4.24
N CYS A 50 4.19 -10.59 3.49
CA CYS A 50 5.34 -11.00 2.71
C CYS A 50 6.49 -10.04 3.00
N LEU A 51 7.70 -10.57 3.10
CA LEU A 51 8.89 -9.76 3.20
C LEU A 51 9.24 -9.17 1.82
N VAL A 52 9.58 -7.88 1.80
CA VAL A 52 10.12 -7.17 0.64
C VAL A 52 11.57 -6.87 0.93
N ASP A 53 12.48 -7.68 0.40
CA ASP A 53 13.92 -7.70 0.73
C ASP A 53 14.81 -6.93 -0.25
N ARG A 54 14.24 -6.41 -1.35
CA ARG A 54 14.99 -5.70 -2.41
C ARG A 54 14.36 -4.36 -2.73
N GLU A 55 15.19 -3.33 -2.83
CA GLU A 55 14.77 -1.96 -3.17
C GLU A 55 14.03 -1.89 -4.51
N SER A 56 14.54 -2.56 -5.54
CA SER A 56 13.89 -2.62 -6.86
C SER A 56 12.50 -3.25 -6.80
N TYR A 57 12.31 -4.20 -5.88
CA TYR A 57 11.03 -4.85 -5.66
C TYR A 57 10.09 -4.01 -4.80
N PHE A 58 10.63 -3.23 -3.86
CA PHE A 58 9.85 -2.29 -3.04
C PHE A 58 9.04 -1.33 -3.90
N LEU A 59 9.68 -0.66 -4.86
CA LEU A 59 9.02 0.28 -5.76
C LEU A 59 7.94 -0.39 -6.63
N GLN A 60 8.16 -1.62 -7.05
CA GLN A 60 7.16 -2.39 -7.77
C GLN A 60 5.96 -2.77 -6.88
N CYS A 61 6.20 -3.12 -5.62
CA CYS A 61 5.15 -3.37 -4.64
C CYS A 61 4.33 -2.10 -4.38
N GLN A 62 5.01 -0.96 -4.17
CA GLN A 62 4.35 0.33 -3.99
C GLN A 62 3.47 0.68 -5.19
N ARG A 63 4.03 0.58 -6.40
CA ARG A 63 3.29 0.78 -7.65
C ARG A 63 2.09 -0.15 -7.77
N TYR A 64 2.26 -1.43 -7.46
CA TYR A 64 1.17 -2.41 -7.48
C TYR A 64 0.03 -1.99 -6.55
N ILE A 65 0.35 -1.59 -5.32
CA ILE A 65 -0.64 -1.17 -4.32
C ILE A 65 -1.40 0.07 -4.80
N GLU A 66 -0.69 1.08 -5.30
CA GLU A 66 -1.27 2.36 -5.70
C GLU A 66 -2.06 2.30 -7.01
N LEU A 67 -1.71 1.39 -7.93
CA LEU A 67 -2.48 1.14 -9.16
C LEU A 67 -3.62 0.13 -8.98
N ASN A 68 -3.72 -0.51 -7.83
CA ASN A 68 -4.73 -1.55 -7.60
C ASN A 68 -6.16 -1.05 -7.77
N PRO A 69 -6.55 0.15 -7.27
CA PRO A 69 -7.89 0.71 -7.50
C PRO A 69 -8.20 0.94 -8.98
N VAL A 70 -7.20 1.35 -9.78
CA VAL A 70 -7.36 1.53 -11.24
C VAL A 70 -7.55 0.16 -11.92
N LYS A 71 -6.73 -0.83 -11.55
CA LYS A 71 -6.84 -2.21 -12.09
C LYS A 71 -8.16 -2.88 -11.71
N ALA A 72 -8.73 -2.52 -10.57
CA ALA A 72 -10.02 -3.00 -10.11
C ALA A 72 -11.21 -2.21 -10.72
N GLY A 73 -10.96 -1.24 -11.61
CA GLY A 73 -11.99 -0.42 -12.24
C GLY A 73 -12.74 0.52 -11.28
N MET A 74 -12.19 0.77 -10.09
CA MET A 74 -12.84 1.64 -9.09
C MET A 74 -12.67 3.12 -9.42
N VAL A 75 -11.57 3.48 -10.06
CA VAL A 75 -11.24 4.84 -10.51
C VAL A 75 -10.48 4.78 -11.83
N ARG A 76 -10.52 5.90 -12.58
CA ARG A 76 -9.79 6.02 -13.86
C ARG A 76 -8.30 6.29 -13.65
N TYR A 77 -7.97 7.12 -12.68
CA TYR A 77 -6.59 7.50 -12.35
C TYR A 77 -6.29 7.19 -10.88
N ALA A 78 -5.03 6.84 -10.58
CA ALA A 78 -4.61 6.51 -9.21
C ALA A 78 -4.83 7.66 -8.21
N GLY A 79 -4.72 8.91 -8.69
CA GLY A 79 -4.95 10.11 -7.88
C GLY A 79 -6.41 10.33 -7.47
N ASP A 80 -7.36 9.70 -8.16
CA ASP A 80 -8.79 9.85 -7.85
C ASP A 80 -9.20 9.00 -6.64
N TYR A 81 -8.40 7.98 -6.31
CA TYR A 81 -8.68 7.13 -5.16
C TYR A 81 -8.11 7.74 -3.88
N GLN A 82 -8.98 8.33 -3.06
CA GLN A 82 -8.57 9.07 -1.86
C GLN A 82 -7.95 8.20 -0.75
N TRP A 83 -8.17 6.89 -0.76
CA TRP A 83 -7.70 5.94 0.25
C TRP A 83 -6.37 5.26 -0.15
N SER A 84 -5.51 5.98 -0.86
CA SER A 84 -4.22 5.51 -1.34
C SER A 84 -3.11 6.49 -0.96
N SER A 85 -1.88 5.97 -0.81
CA SER A 85 -0.67 6.78 -0.66
C SER A 85 -0.25 7.52 -1.93
N TYR A 86 -0.86 7.23 -3.08
CA TYR A 86 -0.49 7.85 -4.34
C TYR A 86 -0.50 9.39 -4.30
N ARG A 87 -1.47 10.00 -3.60
CA ARG A 87 -1.51 11.46 -3.48
C ARG A 87 -0.31 12.03 -2.71
N CYS A 88 0.25 11.27 -1.79
CA CYS A 88 1.48 11.67 -1.09
C CYS A 88 2.69 11.61 -2.03
N HIS A 89 2.84 10.50 -2.77
CA HIS A 89 3.98 10.28 -3.64
C HIS A 89 3.89 11.01 -4.99
N GLY A 90 2.70 11.11 -5.55
CA GLY A 90 2.48 11.71 -6.87
C GLY A 90 2.18 13.21 -6.86
N TYR A 91 1.56 13.71 -5.79
CA TYR A 91 1.11 15.10 -5.68
C TYR A 91 1.66 15.85 -4.46
N GLY A 92 2.50 15.21 -3.65
CA GLY A 92 3.15 15.84 -2.49
C GLY A 92 2.20 16.12 -1.31
N MET A 93 1.03 15.47 -1.27
CA MET A 93 0.12 15.63 -0.15
C MET A 93 0.76 15.15 1.15
N LYS A 94 0.71 15.97 2.20
CA LYS A 94 1.20 15.58 3.53
C LYS A 94 0.12 14.82 4.28
N ALA A 95 0.45 13.65 4.81
CA ALA A 95 -0.44 12.86 5.66
C ALA A 95 0.32 12.36 6.90
N ARG A 96 -0.30 12.49 8.08
CA ARG A 96 0.33 12.12 9.38
C ARG A 96 0.68 10.63 9.48
N TRP A 97 0.00 9.78 8.73
CA TRP A 97 0.20 8.33 8.72
C TRP A 97 1.24 7.87 7.68
N HIS A 98 1.74 8.78 6.85
CA HIS A 98 2.63 8.45 5.74
C HIS A 98 4.06 8.94 6.03
N THR A 99 5.01 8.01 5.96
CA THR A 99 6.45 8.28 5.99
C THR A 99 7.05 7.83 4.66
N PRO A 100 7.67 8.72 3.87
CA PRO A 100 8.33 8.34 2.63
C PRO A 100 9.49 7.38 2.91
N HIS A 101 9.57 6.30 2.15
CA HIS A 101 10.70 5.39 2.20
C HIS A 101 11.92 5.95 1.44
N ALA A 102 13.14 5.54 1.84
CA ALA A 102 14.39 5.97 1.18
C ALA A 102 14.34 5.76 -0.33
N CYS A 103 13.91 4.60 -0.81
CA CYS A 103 13.77 4.31 -2.24
C CYS A 103 12.89 5.32 -3.01
N TYR A 104 11.90 5.93 -2.36
CA TYR A 104 11.12 7.01 -2.98
C TYR A 104 11.89 8.33 -2.96
N LEU A 105 12.61 8.61 -1.86
CA LEU A 105 13.40 9.84 -1.72
C LEU A 105 14.56 9.88 -2.74
N ASP A 106 15.10 8.73 -3.09
CA ASP A 106 16.21 8.56 -4.04
C ASP A 106 15.82 8.84 -5.50
N TYR A 107 14.52 8.97 -5.84
CA TYR A 107 14.11 9.38 -7.19
C TYR A 107 14.68 10.73 -7.58
N HIS A 108 14.74 11.69 -6.67
CA HIS A 108 15.36 12.98 -6.88
C HIS A 108 15.51 13.73 -5.55
N PRO A 109 16.64 14.44 -5.31
CA PRO A 109 16.82 15.24 -4.10
C PRO A 109 15.81 16.40 -4.01
N ASP A 110 15.49 17.04 -5.13
CA ASP A 110 14.49 18.10 -5.21
C ASP A 110 13.07 17.49 -5.12
N PRO A 111 12.21 17.96 -4.18
CA PRO A 111 10.88 17.41 -3.96
C PRO A 111 9.96 17.49 -5.19
N ASP A 112 9.96 18.61 -5.91
CA ASP A 112 9.06 18.83 -7.05
C ASP A 112 9.44 17.93 -8.23
N ARG A 113 10.74 17.84 -8.51
CA ARG A 113 11.26 16.92 -9.53
C ARG A 113 11.01 15.46 -9.15
N ARG A 114 11.06 15.12 -7.86
CA ARG A 114 10.72 13.79 -7.37
C ARG A 114 9.28 13.42 -7.69
N LEU A 115 8.33 14.33 -7.49
CA LEU A 115 6.92 14.12 -7.85
C LEU A 115 6.76 13.82 -9.35
N VAL A 116 7.47 14.57 -10.19
CA VAL A 116 7.45 14.36 -11.67
C VAL A 116 8.02 12.99 -12.01
N SER A 117 9.21 12.66 -11.47
CA SER A 117 9.87 11.37 -11.71
C SER A 117 9.00 10.19 -11.26
N TYR A 118 8.35 10.32 -10.11
CA TYR A 118 7.45 9.28 -9.60
C TYR A 118 6.21 9.09 -10.49
N ARG A 119 5.57 10.16 -10.94
CA ARG A 119 4.44 10.07 -11.89
C ARG A 119 4.87 9.41 -13.21
N SER A 120 6.06 9.73 -13.71
CA SER A 120 6.61 9.10 -14.91
C SER A 120 6.84 7.59 -14.72
N PHE A 121 7.37 7.19 -13.56
CA PHE A 121 7.50 5.78 -13.19
C PHE A 121 6.13 5.07 -13.12
N MET A 122 5.13 5.72 -12.55
CA MET A 122 3.77 5.15 -12.44
C MET A 122 3.10 4.98 -13.81
N ALA A 123 3.34 5.90 -14.73
CA ALA A 123 2.80 5.88 -16.10
C ALA A 123 3.54 4.91 -17.04
N SER A 124 4.80 4.57 -16.73
CA SER A 124 5.60 3.69 -17.59
C SER A 124 4.94 2.30 -17.71
N PRO A 125 5.12 1.57 -18.83
CA PRO A 125 4.70 0.18 -18.92
C PRO A 125 5.27 -0.64 -17.77
N ALA A 126 4.47 -1.54 -17.19
CA ALA A 126 5.03 -2.48 -16.22
C ALA A 126 6.17 -3.26 -16.88
N PRO A 127 7.33 -3.42 -16.25
CA PRO A 127 8.37 -4.28 -16.79
C PRO A 127 7.73 -5.62 -17.13
N GLY A 128 8.00 -6.10 -18.36
CA GLY A 128 7.35 -7.28 -18.95
C GLY A 128 7.25 -8.40 -17.93
N ARG A 129 6.16 -9.14 -17.95
CA ARG A 129 5.84 -10.22 -17.00
C ARG A 129 7.00 -11.23 -16.94
N HIS A 130 8.03 -10.92 -16.18
CA HIS A 130 8.81 -11.99 -15.59
C HIS A 130 7.86 -12.71 -14.63
N ARG A 131 7.78 -14.03 -14.71
CA ARG A 131 6.95 -14.98 -13.92
C ARG A 131 6.93 -14.77 -12.39
N ARG A 132 7.37 -13.61 -11.90
CA ARG A 132 7.53 -13.24 -10.48
C ARG A 132 6.42 -12.36 -9.90
N SER A 133 5.51 -11.80 -10.70
CA SER A 133 4.33 -11.12 -10.14
C SER A 133 3.35 -12.11 -9.48
N ASP A 134 3.43 -13.39 -9.84
CA ASP A 134 2.72 -14.46 -9.13
C ASP A 134 3.37 -14.85 -7.80
N SER A 135 4.61 -14.41 -7.52
CA SER A 135 5.27 -14.67 -6.25
C SER A 135 4.72 -13.82 -5.11
N ILE A 136 4.18 -12.62 -5.39
CA ILE A 136 3.49 -11.80 -4.37
C ILE A 136 2.28 -12.58 -3.83
N ARG A 137 1.59 -13.33 -4.68
CA ARG A 137 0.43 -14.14 -4.28
C ARG A 137 0.83 -15.49 -3.67
N ARG A 138 2.00 -16.05 -4.01
CA ARG A 138 2.41 -17.39 -3.58
C ARG A 138 3.23 -17.42 -2.29
N ASN A 139 3.93 -16.36 -1.94
CA ASN A 139 4.71 -16.27 -0.70
C ASN A 139 3.93 -15.70 0.50
N CYS A 140 2.69 -15.29 0.31
CA CYS A 140 1.80 -14.90 1.40
C CYS A 140 0.99 -16.13 1.85
N ARG A 141 1.61 -16.99 2.65
CA ARG A 141 0.92 -18.06 3.37
C ARG A 141 0.63 -17.66 4.79
#